data_9ec3c63202d68b36aaf81af4a914b364
#
_entry.id   9ec3c63202d68b36aaf81af4a914b364
#
_cell.length_a   1.000
_cell.length_b   1.000
_cell.length_c   1.000
_cell.angle_alpha   90.00
_cell.angle_beta   90.00
_cell.angle_gamma   90.00
#
_symmetry.space_group_name_H-M   'P 1'
#
loop_
_entity.id
_entity.type
_entity.pdbx_description
1 polymer ?
#
loop_
_entity_poly.entity_id
_entity_poly.type
_entity_poly.pdbx_seq_one_letter_code
_entity_poly.pdbx_strand_id
1 'polypeptide(L)'
;MHNLVISLVAALLILMGGHPAHACVEGLAWGMSLDQVSSRLGEVHHTNADPPQRYAVSHVHLDQIPVPKLTFELDQVKGLQSLAYEFDVNDMTEILAGLRARHGQPLSTSIEDRQHNKQVWVWNTGDDLITAIQSQSSTGQKFLISYRPSRLRPEIL
;
A
#
# COMPACT_ATOMS: atom_id res chain seq x y z
N MET A 1 -0.83 55.19 35.36
CA MET A 1 -1.83 54.34 34.70
C MET A 1 -1.42 54.15 33.27
N HIS A 2 -0.59 53.18 32.99
CA HIS A 2 -0.11 52.87 31.63
C HIS A 2 -0.63 51.53 31.23
N ASN A 3 -1.40 51.55 30.21
CA ASN A 3 -2.11 50.42 29.63
C ASN A 3 -1.09 49.44 29.00
N LEU A 4 -1.06 48.27 29.58
CA LEU A 4 -0.34 47.13 29.04
C LEU A 4 -1.28 46.50 28.00
N VAL A 5 -1.18 46.93 26.75
CA VAL A 5 -1.74 46.21 25.61
C VAL A 5 -0.67 45.26 25.17
N ILE A 6 -0.55 44.14 25.85
CA ILE A 6 0.24 43.02 25.38
C ILE A 6 -0.51 42.41 24.24
N SER A 7 -0.01 42.72 23.08
CA SER A 7 -0.39 42.15 21.80
C SER A 7 -0.21 40.62 21.85
N LEU A 8 -1.35 39.95 22.00
CA LEU A 8 -1.42 38.50 21.85
C LEU A 8 -1.44 38.19 20.34
N VAL A 9 -0.30 38.40 19.68
CA VAL A 9 -0.04 37.78 18.39
C VAL A 9 0.32 36.34 18.70
N ALA A 10 -0.70 35.58 19.07
CA ALA A 10 -0.59 34.15 19.07
C ALA A 10 -0.26 33.74 17.65
N ALA A 11 0.96 33.34 17.48
CA ALA A 11 1.45 32.67 16.29
C ALA A 11 0.55 31.45 16.02
N LEU A 12 -0.43 31.65 15.14
CA LEU A 12 -1.12 30.56 14.49
C LEU A 12 -0.12 29.97 13.48
N LEU A 13 0.86 29.28 14.00
CA LEU A 13 1.61 28.30 13.26
C LEU A 13 0.63 27.22 12.87
N ILE A 14 -0.04 27.44 11.74
CA ILE A 14 -0.71 26.39 11.01
C ILE A 14 0.41 25.42 10.66
N LEU A 15 0.56 24.41 11.50
CA LEU A 15 1.21 23.17 11.16
C LEU A 15 0.41 22.62 9.97
N MET A 16 0.82 23.03 8.78
CA MET A 16 0.55 22.28 7.57
C MET A 16 1.37 20.98 7.66
N GLY A 17 0.97 20.16 8.62
CA GLY A 17 1.36 18.77 8.65
C GLY A 17 0.75 18.14 7.41
N GLY A 18 1.52 18.11 6.33
CA GLY A 18 1.20 17.22 5.23
C GLY A 18 1.02 15.86 5.86
N HIS A 19 -0.21 15.32 5.77
CA HIS A 19 -0.45 13.97 6.21
C HIS A 19 0.46 13.10 5.35
N PRO A 20 1.38 12.32 5.95
CA PRO A 20 2.13 11.37 5.16
C PRO A 20 1.11 10.49 4.46
N ALA A 21 1.24 10.37 3.14
CA ALA A 21 0.42 9.45 2.38
C ALA A 21 0.65 8.05 2.97
N HIS A 22 -0.33 7.59 3.74
CA HIS A 22 -0.25 6.27 4.34
C HIS A 22 -0.38 5.23 3.23
N ALA A 23 0.68 4.48 3.01
CA ALA A 23 0.55 3.20 2.34
C ALA A 23 -0.28 2.33 3.28
N CYS A 24 -1.49 2.06 2.92
CA CYS A 24 -2.64 1.64 3.73
C CYS A 24 -2.46 0.43 4.67
N VAL A 25 -1.24 0.02 5.03
CA VAL A 25 -1.02 -1.21 5.78
C VAL A 25 0.07 -1.05 6.81
N GLU A 26 -0.21 -1.49 8.04
CA GLU A 26 0.76 -1.67 9.12
C GLU A 26 1.53 -0.39 9.53
N GLY A 27 0.96 0.79 9.29
CA GLY A 27 1.62 2.06 9.59
C GLY A 27 2.81 2.37 8.66
N LEU A 28 2.86 1.75 7.49
CA LEU A 28 3.82 2.09 6.45
C LEU A 28 3.40 3.35 5.71
N ALA A 29 4.37 4.09 5.19
CA ALA A 29 4.15 5.26 4.35
C ALA A 29 5.10 5.22 3.15
N TRP A 30 4.65 5.75 2.02
CA TRP A 30 5.49 5.89 0.85
C TRP A 30 6.71 6.74 1.16
N GLY A 31 7.86 6.33 0.65
CA GLY A 31 9.13 7.01 0.90
C GLY A 31 9.88 6.56 2.15
N MET A 32 9.35 5.64 2.95
CA MET A 32 10.09 5.08 4.09
C MET A 32 11.38 4.39 3.64
N SER A 33 12.44 4.56 4.43
CA SER A 33 13.71 3.83 4.26
C SER A 33 13.57 2.36 4.68
N LEU A 34 14.55 1.53 4.34
CA LEU A 34 14.58 0.13 4.76
C LEU A 34 14.51 0.00 6.29
N ASP A 35 15.26 0.81 7.03
CA ASP A 35 15.27 0.78 8.50
C ASP A 35 13.89 1.12 9.09
N GLN A 36 13.20 2.10 8.50
CA GLN A 36 11.86 2.47 8.92
C GLN A 36 10.85 1.36 8.63
N VAL A 37 10.93 0.72 7.47
CA VAL A 37 10.07 -0.42 7.11
C VAL A 37 10.35 -1.60 8.02
N SER A 38 11.61 -1.96 8.23
CA SER A 38 12.03 -3.06 9.09
C SER A 38 11.59 -2.86 10.55
N SER A 39 11.63 -1.62 11.05
CA SER A 39 11.16 -1.31 12.40
C SER A 39 9.66 -1.56 12.60
N ARG A 40 8.88 -1.54 11.51
CA ARG A 40 7.43 -1.79 11.52
C ARG A 40 7.06 -3.25 11.26
N LEU A 41 7.77 -3.90 10.35
CA LEU A 41 7.46 -5.24 9.87
C LEU A 41 8.24 -6.35 10.58
N GLY A 42 9.32 -6.01 11.30
CA GLY A 42 10.21 -6.97 11.91
C GLY A 42 11.30 -7.47 10.96
N GLU A 43 11.61 -8.75 11.01
CA GLU A 43 12.69 -9.34 10.24
C GLU A 43 12.40 -9.32 8.72
N VAL A 44 13.26 -8.64 7.98
CA VAL A 44 13.14 -8.42 6.55
C VAL A 44 14.27 -9.15 5.84
N HIS A 45 13.92 -9.91 4.79
CA HIS A 45 14.88 -10.65 3.98
C HIS A 45 15.00 -10.04 2.59
N HIS A 46 16.24 -9.80 2.15
CA HIS A 46 16.49 -9.40 0.77
C HIS A 46 16.17 -10.58 -0.17
N THR A 47 15.44 -10.31 -1.23
CA THR A 47 15.16 -11.33 -2.24
C THR A 47 16.19 -11.25 -3.39
N ASN A 48 16.59 -12.39 -3.93
CA ASN A 48 17.48 -12.43 -5.08
C ASN A 48 16.74 -12.19 -6.42
N ALA A 49 15.54 -11.63 -6.35
CA ALA A 49 14.72 -11.35 -7.53
C ALA A 49 15.05 -9.98 -8.13
N ASP A 50 14.86 -9.83 -9.41
CA ASP A 50 14.88 -8.55 -10.11
C ASP A 50 13.53 -7.82 -9.90
N PRO A 51 13.53 -6.55 -9.51
CA PRO A 51 14.67 -5.64 -9.28
C PRO A 51 15.45 -5.95 -7.99
N PRO A 52 16.75 -5.58 -7.94
CA PRO A 52 17.65 -5.97 -6.85
C PRO A 52 17.31 -5.38 -5.47
N GLN A 53 16.37 -4.47 -5.38
CA GLN A 53 15.94 -3.82 -4.12
C GLN A 53 14.57 -4.31 -3.66
N ARG A 54 14.30 -5.57 -3.90
CA ARG A 54 13.08 -6.23 -3.43
C ARG A 54 13.37 -7.02 -2.16
N TYR A 55 12.47 -6.86 -1.20
CA TYR A 55 12.52 -7.48 0.12
C TYR A 55 11.26 -8.27 0.39
N ALA A 56 11.36 -9.23 1.29
CA ALA A 56 10.22 -10.04 1.71
C ALA A 56 10.16 -10.16 3.23
N VAL A 57 8.94 -10.25 3.73
CA VAL A 57 8.60 -10.56 5.12
C VAL A 57 7.56 -11.66 5.11
N SER A 58 7.68 -12.61 6.02
CA SER A 58 6.71 -13.68 6.21
C SER A 58 5.91 -13.48 7.49
N HIS A 59 4.74 -14.10 7.55
CA HIS A 59 3.89 -14.12 8.76
C HIS A 59 3.43 -12.73 9.24
N VAL A 60 3.13 -11.84 8.31
CA VAL A 60 2.45 -10.56 8.62
C VAL A 60 0.93 -10.77 8.60
N HIS A 61 0.20 -9.79 9.12
CA HIS A 61 -1.26 -9.77 9.07
C HIS A 61 -1.74 -8.49 8.41
N LEU A 62 -2.78 -8.59 7.62
CA LEU A 62 -3.54 -7.45 7.10
C LEU A 62 -4.87 -7.43 7.85
N ASP A 63 -5.03 -6.49 8.78
CA ASP A 63 -6.07 -6.53 9.79
C ASP A 63 -5.96 -7.85 10.61
N GLN A 64 -6.88 -8.78 10.44
CA GLN A 64 -6.83 -10.10 11.08
C GLN A 64 -6.54 -11.25 10.11
N ILE A 65 -6.37 -10.93 8.83
CA ILE A 65 -6.13 -11.93 7.78
C ILE A 65 -4.64 -12.23 7.72
N PRO A 66 -4.24 -13.50 7.85
CA PRO A 66 -2.85 -13.89 7.75
C PRO A 66 -2.35 -13.68 6.31
N VAL A 67 -1.17 -13.08 6.20
CA VAL A 67 -0.47 -12.88 4.94
C VAL A 67 0.75 -13.78 4.93
N PRO A 68 0.75 -14.87 4.16
CA PRO A 68 1.90 -15.77 4.07
C PRO A 68 3.18 -15.06 3.64
N LYS A 69 3.05 -14.08 2.74
CA LYS A 69 4.19 -13.35 2.21
C LYS A 69 3.82 -11.93 1.83
N LEU A 70 4.58 -10.99 2.35
CA LEU A 70 4.62 -9.61 1.91
C LEU A 70 5.95 -9.36 1.19
N THR A 71 5.90 -8.77 0.01
CA THR A 71 7.08 -8.26 -0.69
C THR A 71 6.97 -6.75 -0.86
N PHE A 72 8.10 -6.05 -0.84
CA PHE A 72 8.14 -4.63 -1.08
C PHE A 72 9.39 -4.22 -1.85
N GLU A 73 9.29 -3.09 -2.54
CA GLU A 73 10.38 -2.53 -3.34
C GLU A 73 10.76 -1.17 -2.80
N LEU A 74 12.05 -0.95 -2.67
CA LEU A 74 12.65 0.31 -2.27
C LEU A 74 13.42 0.92 -3.46
N ASP A 75 13.20 2.20 -3.68
CA ASP A 75 14.08 3.01 -4.50
C ASP A 75 15.18 3.62 -3.60
N GLN A 76 16.41 3.72 -4.09
CA GLN A 76 17.54 4.25 -3.30
C GLN A 76 17.33 5.69 -2.84
N VAL A 77 16.61 6.48 -3.62
CA VAL A 77 16.38 7.90 -3.35
C VAL A 77 14.98 8.14 -2.81
N LYS A 78 13.98 7.45 -3.36
CA LYS A 78 12.56 7.69 -3.07
C LYS A 78 12.02 6.79 -1.95
N GLY A 79 12.80 5.84 -1.44
CA GLY A 79 12.37 4.89 -0.41
C GLY A 79 11.30 3.91 -0.90
N LEU A 80 10.34 3.58 -0.03
CA LEU A 80 9.29 2.61 -0.30
C LEU A 80 8.40 3.02 -1.48
N GLN A 81 8.32 2.16 -2.50
CA GLN A 81 7.60 2.43 -3.75
C GLN A 81 6.54 1.40 -4.11
N SER A 82 6.63 0.19 -3.58
CA SER A 82 5.58 -0.81 -3.79
C SER A 82 5.49 -1.79 -2.62
N LEU A 83 4.28 -2.30 -2.44
CA LEU A 83 3.94 -3.38 -1.52
C LEU A 83 3.13 -4.42 -2.29
N ALA A 84 3.38 -5.69 -2.03
CA ALA A 84 2.58 -6.77 -2.60
C ALA A 84 2.34 -7.86 -1.56
N TYR A 85 1.06 -8.12 -1.29
CA TYR A 85 0.57 -9.12 -0.35
C TYR A 85 0.14 -10.34 -1.12
N GLU A 86 0.72 -11.49 -0.81
CA GLU A 86 0.29 -12.79 -1.32
C GLU A 86 -0.62 -13.44 -0.29
N PHE A 87 -1.85 -13.76 -0.68
CA PHE A 87 -2.86 -14.38 0.18
C PHE A 87 -3.23 -15.77 -0.31
N ASP A 88 -3.81 -16.55 0.57
CA ASP A 88 -4.54 -17.74 0.17
C ASP A 88 -5.76 -17.35 -0.68
N VAL A 89 -6.01 -18.10 -1.74
CA VAL A 89 -7.16 -17.83 -2.63
C VAL A 89 -8.50 -17.98 -1.91
N ASN A 90 -8.55 -18.75 -0.84
CA ASN A 90 -9.77 -18.93 -0.05
C ASN A 90 -10.19 -17.64 0.66
N ASP A 91 -9.24 -16.75 0.97
CA ASP A 91 -9.48 -15.45 1.62
C ASP A 91 -9.90 -14.36 0.61
N MET A 92 -9.80 -14.64 -0.70
CA MET A 92 -10.03 -13.66 -1.77
C MET A 92 -11.37 -12.94 -1.65
N THR A 93 -12.46 -13.68 -1.37
CA THR A 93 -13.81 -13.11 -1.30
C THR A 93 -13.92 -12.09 -0.18
N GLU A 94 -13.39 -12.40 1.00
CA GLU A 94 -13.40 -11.53 2.17
C GLU A 94 -12.54 -10.29 1.92
N ILE A 95 -11.35 -10.47 1.36
CA ILE A 95 -10.41 -9.39 1.05
C ILE A 95 -11.00 -8.44 0.00
N LEU A 96 -11.60 -8.95 -1.08
CA LEU A 96 -12.26 -8.12 -2.09
C LEU A 96 -13.47 -7.38 -1.51
N ALA A 97 -14.23 -7.99 -0.60
CA ALA A 97 -15.31 -7.32 0.12
C ALA A 97 -14.77 -6.17 0.99
N GLY A 98 -13.67 -6.39 1.71
CA GLY A 98 -13.00 -5.36 2.49
C GLY A 98 -12.49 -4.20 1.64
N LEU A 99 -11.87 -4.47 0.50
CA LEU A 99 -11.42 -3.43 -0.45
C LEU A 99 -12.60 -2.60 -0.97
N ARG A 100 -13.72 -3.25 -1.33
CA ARG A 100 -14.94 -2.55 -1.77
C ARG A 100 -15.55 -1.71 -0.66
N ALA A 101 -15.55 -2.21 0.57
CA ALA A 101 -16.09 -1.48 1.71
C ALA A 101 -15.26 -0.20 2.01
N ARG A 102 -13.93 -0.26 1.85
CA ARG A 102 -13.03 0.87 2.11
C ARG A 102 -12.95 1.86 0.95
N HIS A 103 -12.88 1.36 -0.28
CA HIS A 103 -12.52 2.14 -1.45
C HIS A 103 -13.63 2.23 -2.51
N GLY A 104 -14.80 1.65 -2.23
CA GLY A 104 -15.90 1.57 -3.19
C GLY A 104 -15.67 0.52 -4.28
N GLN A 105 -16.43 0.63 -5.36
CA GLN A 105 -16.28 -0.28 -6.50
C GLN A 105 -14.93 -0.06 -7.20
N PRO A 106 -14.31 -1.11 -7.74
CA PRO A 106 -13.10 -0.95 -8.53
C PRO A 106 -13.37 -0.08 -9.77
N LEU A 107 -12.38 0.71 -10.17
CA LEU A 107 -12.42 1.53 -11.40
C LEU A 107 -12.48 0.65 -12.63
N SER A 108 -11.82 -0.49 -12.59
CA SER A 108 -11.87 -1.48 -13.66
C SER A 108 -11.81 -2.89 -13.11
N THR A 109 -12.44 -3.80 -13.85
CA THR A 109 -12.34 -5.24 -13.66
C THR A 109 -12.12 -5.85 -15.03
N SER A 110 -11.04 -6.58 -15.20
CA SER A 110 -10.70 -7.24 -16.46
C SER A 110 -10.37 -8.71 -16.26
N ILE A 111 -10.62 -9.49 -17.32
CA ILE A 111 -10.13 -10.85 -17.47
C ILE A 111 -9.09 -10.77 -18.57
N GLU A 112 -7.81 -10.70 -18.19
CA GLU A 112 -6.73 -10.42 -19.15
C GLU A 112 -6.32 -11.64 -19.98
N ASP A 113 -6.55 -12.83 -19.45
CA ASP A 113 -6.16 -14.05 -20.15
C ASP A 113 -7.15 -15.18 -19.84
N ARG A 114 -7.91 -15.56 -20.85
CA ARG A 114 -8.89 -16.66 -20.73
C ARG A 114 -8.20 -18.03 -20.56
N GLN A 115 -6.96 -18.18 -21.01
CA GLN A 115 -6.22 -19.44 -20.91
C GLN A 115 -5.63 -19.64 -19.51
N HIS A 116 -5.25 -18.54 -18.84
CA HIS A 116 -4.64 -18.56 -17.51
C HIS A 116 -5.57 -18.11 -16.40
N ASN A 117 -6.85 -17.88 -16.68
CA ASN A 117 -7.86 -17.43 -15.68
C ASN A 117 -7.36 -16.27 -14.81
N LYS A 118 -6.70 -15.29 -15.43
CA LYS A 118 -6.20 -14.12 -14.72
C LYS A 118 -7.30 -13.08 -14.63
N GLN A 119 -7.72 -12.74 -13.42
CA GLN A 119 -8.68 -11.69 -13.14
C GLN A 119 -8.01 -10.56 -12.37
N VAL A 120 -8.31 -9.32 -12.77
CA VAL A 120 -7.68 -8.12 -12.21
C VAL A 120 -8.75 -7.12 -11.81
N TRP A 121 -8.60 -6.53 -10.62
CA TRP A 121 -9.40 -5.41 -10.12
C TRP A 121 -8.46 -4.25 -9.80
N VAL A 122 -8.86 -3.02 -10.12
CA VAL A 122 -8.04 -1.83 -9.92
C VAL A 122 -8.84 -0.77 -9.18
N TRP A 123 -8.24 -0.17 -8.15
CA TRP A 123 -8.71 1.02 -7.45
C TRP A 123 -7.66 2.12 -7.52
N ASN A 124 -8.10 3.36 -7.55
CA ASN A 124 -7.25 4.53 -7.34
C ASN A 124 -7.89 5.38 -6.25
N THR A 125 -7.22 5.51 -5.12
CA THR A 125 -7.71 6.27 -3.96
C THR A 125 -7.27 7.73 -3.98
N GLY A 126 -6.46 8.11 -4.97
CA GLY A 126 -5.76 9.40 -5.02
C GLY A 126 -4.33 9.27 -4.49
N ASP A 127 -4.14 8.64 -3.35
CA ASP A 127 -2.82 8.39 -2.76
C ASP A 127 -2.23 7.07 -3.26
N ASP A 128 -3.08 6.06 -3.42
CA ASP A 128 -2.68 4.69 -3.77
C ASP A 128 -3.33 4.21 -5.07
N LEU A 129 -2.55 3.53 -5.87
CA LEU A 129 -3.02 2.63 -6.92
C LEU A 129 -3.00 1.21 -6.36
N ILE A 130 -4.19 0.61 -6.22
CA ILE A 130 -4.37 -0.73 -5.68
C ILE A 130 -4.75 -1.66 -6.82
N THR A 131 -4.05 -2.79 -6.93
CA THR A 131 -4.36 -3.82 -7.93
C THR A 131 -4.48 -5.17 -7.24
N ALA A 132 -5.67 -5.78 -7.32
CA ALA A 132 -5.88 -7.15 -6.89
C ALA A 132 -5.85 -8.08 -8.11
N ILE A 133 -5.13 -9.18 -8.00
CA ILE A 133 -4.91 -10.13 -9.10
C ILE A 133 -5.15 -11.54 -8.59
N GLN A 134 -6.11 -12.22 -9.21
CA GLN A 134 -6.22 -13.67 -9.13
C GLN A 134 -5.57 -14.26 -10.37
N SER A 135 -4.73 -15.27 -10.20
CA SER A 135 -4.10 -15.97 -11.31
C SER A 135 -4.01 -17.47 -11.05
N GLN A 136 -4.09 -18.24 -12.12
CA GLN A 136 -3.84 -19.67 -12.12
C GLN A 136 -2.41 -19.92 -12.61
N SER A 137 -1.62 -20.66 -11.85
CA SER A 137 -0.28 -21.11 -12.25
C SER A 137 -0.18 -22.63 -12.18
N SER A 138 0.92 -23.19 -12.67
CA SER A 138 1.19 -24.63 -12.54
C SER A 138 1.28 -25.10 -11.07
N THR A 139 1.54 -24.19 -10.15
CA THR A 139 1.65 -24.46 -8.70
C THR A 139 0.36 -24.22 -7.95
N GLY A 140 -0.73 -23.84 -8.64
CA GLY A 140 -2.04 -23.56 -8.06
C GLY A 140 -2.53 -22.13 -8.29
N GLN A 141 -3.64 -21.81 -7.64
CA GLN A 141 -4.20 -20.47 -7.69
C GLN A 141 -3.46 -19.55 -6.72
N LYS A 142 -3.26 -18.30 -7.15
CA LYS A 142 -2.65 -17.24 -6.33
C LYS A 142 -3.55 -16.02 -6.31
N PHE A 143 -3.63 -15.38 -5.16
CA PHE A 143 -4.27 -14.10 -4.99
C PHE A 143 -3.27 -13.08 -4.44
N LEU A 144 -3.07 -11.99 -5.17
CA LEU A 144 -2.10 -10.96 -4.87
C LEU A 144 -2.79 -9.60 -4.81
N ILE A 145 -2.44 -8.79 -3.82
CA ILE A 145 -2.81 -7.38 -3.80
C ILE A 145 -1.54 -6.54 -3.79
N SER A 146 -1.41 -5.65 -4.75
CA SER A 146 -0.30 -4.70 -4.81
C SER A 146 -0.78 -3.28 -4.57
N TYR A 147 0.04 -2.51 -3.86
CA TYR A 147 -0.12 -1.10 -3.61
C TYR A 147 1.09 -0.35 -4.18
N ARG A 148 0.83 0.78 -4.80
CA ARG A 148 1.85 1.72 -5.29
C ARG A 148 1.37 3.14 -5.06
N PRO A 149 2.27 4.13 -4.95
CA PRO A 149 1.87 5.53 -4.96
C PRO A 149 1.08 5.85 -6.22
N SER A 150 -0.09 6.47 -6.06
CA SER A 150 -0.84 6.97 -7.22
C SER A 150 -0.11 8.16 -7.82
N ARG A 151 0.06 8.16 -9.14
CA ARG A 151 0.58 9.29 -9.90
C ARG A 151 -0.52 10.21 -10.42
N LEU A 152 -1.76 9.75 -10.33
CA LEU A 152 -2.94 10.50 -10.74
C LEU A 152 -3.51 11.20 -9.53
N ARG A 153 -3.25 12.50 -9.40
CA ARG A 153 -3.94 13.33 -8.40
C ARG A 153 -5.29 13.73 -8.94
N PRO A 154 -6.39 13.59 -8.16
CA PRO A 154 -7.74 13.98 -8.59
C PRO A 154 -7.89 15.46 -8.93
N GLU A 155 -6.96 16.29 -8.48
CA GLU A 155 -6.97 17.76 -8.65
C GLU A 155 -6.69 18.22 -10.10
N ILE A 156 -6.44 17.29 -11.02
CA ILE A 156 -6.09 17.58 -12.42
C ILE A 156 -7.22 17.22 -13.39
N LEU A 157 -8.38 16.80 -12.87
CA LEU A 157 -9.56 16.49 -13.71
C LEU A 157 -10.60 17.60 -13.62
#